data_01a9834acec48a3782cf23456f4daf5d
#
_entry.id   01a9834acec48a3782cf23456f4daf5d
#
_cell.length_a   1.000
_cell.length_b   1.000
_cell.length_c   1.000
_cell.angle_alpha   90.00
_cell.angle_beta   90.00
_cell.angle_gamma   90.00
#
_symmetry.space_group_name_H-M   'P 1'
#
loop_
_entity.id
_entity.type
_entity.pdbx_description
1 polymer ?
#
loop_
_entity_poly.entity_id
_entity_poly.type
_entity_poly.pdbx_seq_one_letter_code
_entity_poly.pdbx_strand_id
1 'polypeptide(L)'
;MTGAAKILFILVTSMTLAGNANTEPLEYIGKPVRGIPVSSAVKVGKSVFVSGMPAFDSNGKLAIGDFPTQMKQVMDNLTGVLKAAGTDWNRVVKTNVLLTRTSDFAEMNRIYGSYFVEGKYPARTTSFVAGLPHPDFLLEIECEAILD
;
A
#
# COMPACT_ATOMS: atom_id res chain seq x y z
N MET A 1 -29.25 3.33 -76.79
CA MET A 1 -29.46 2.54 -75.57
C MET A 1 -28.32 2.87 -74.63
N THR A 2 -28.55 3.78 -73.68
CA THR A 2 -27.56 4.38 -72.78
C THR A 2 -27.67 3.70 -71.42
N GLY A 3 -26.66 2.90 -71.07
CA GLY A 3 -26.57 2.27 -69.76
C GLY A 3 -25.92 3.23 -68.75
N ALA A 4 -26.67 3.67 -67.77
CA ALA A 4 -26.18 4.51 -66.68
C ALA A 4 -25.54 3.60 -65.60
N ALA A 5 -24.25 3.74 -65.38
CA ALA A 5 -23.52 3.09 -64.28
C ALA A 5 -23.86 3.83 -62.98
N LYS A 6 -24.46 3.13 -62.03
CA LYS A 6 -24.66 3.65 -60.63
C LYS A 6 -23.38 3.42 -59.84
N ILE A 7 -22.70 4.52 -59.53
CA ILE A 7 -21.55 4.52 -58.62
C ILE A 7 -22.10 4.48 -57.18
N LEU A 8 -21.85 3.39 -56.46
CA LEU A 8 -22.21 3.22 -55.05
C LEU A 8 -21.08 3.87 -54.22
N PHE A 9 -21.33 5.01 -53.63
CA PHE A 9 -20.44 5.61 -52.63
C PHE A 9 -20.58 4.85 -51.32
N ILE A 10 -19.56 4.10 -50.95
CA ILE A 10 -19.45 3.51 -49.61
C ILE A 10 -18.84 4.58 -48.71
N LEU A 11 -19.68 5.17 -47.82
CA LEU A 11 -19.24 6.07 -46.77
C LEU A 11 -18.55 5.24 -45.69
N VAL A 12 -17.23 5.20 -45.67
CA VAL A 12 -16.45 4.63 -44.58
C VAL A 12 -16.42 5.66 -43.44
N THR A 13 -17.32 5.52 -42.49
CA THR A 13 -17.25 6.27 -41.23
C THR A 13 -16.12 5.69 -40.41
N SER A 14 -14.97 6.36 -40.38
CA SER A 14 -13.89 6.06 -39.45
C SER A 14 -14.34 6.47 -38.05
N MET A 15 -14.74 5.47 -37.26
CA MET A 15 -15.02 5.63 -35.85
C MET A 15 -13.67 5.71 -35.12
N THR A 16 -13.15 6.93 -34.95
CA THR A 16 -12.04 7.20 -34.05
C THR A 16 -12.52 6.94 -32.63
N LEU A 17 -12.18 5.75 -32.08
CA LEU A 17 -12.20 5.55 -30.63
C LEU A 17 -11.11 6.46 -30.05
N ALA A 18 -11.48 7.69 -29.69
CA ALA A 18 -10.70 8.48 -28.75
C ALA A 18 -10.83 7.82 -27.40
N GLY A 19 -9.95 6.86 -27.09
CA GLY A 19 -9.73 6.37 -25.74
C GLY A 19 -9.21 7.55 -24.94
N ASN A 20 -10.09 8.24 -24.20
CA ASN A 20 -9.64 9.05 -23.08
C ASN A 20 -8.92 8.10 -22.14
N ALA A 21 -7.59 8.11 -22.18
CA ALA A 21 -6.77 7.58 -21.10
C ALA A 21 -7.05 8.50 -19.89
N ASN A 22 -8.13 8.20 -19.16
CA ASN A 22 -8.44 8.84 -17.91
C ASN A 22 -7.40 8.35 -16.90
N THR A 23 -6.23 8.99 -16.87
CA THR A 23 -5.19 8.70 -15.90
C THR A 23 -5.68 9.20 -14.54
N GLU A 24 -6.05 8.27 -13.67
CA GLU A 24 -6.42 8.61 -12.29
C GLU A 24 -5.27 9.40 -11.64
N PRO A 25 -5.56 10.57 -11.03
CA PRO A 25 -4.53 11.38 -10.40
C PRO A 25 -3.92 10.65 -9.20
N LEU A 26 -2.61 10.85 -9.00
CA LEU A 26 -1.92 10.38 -7.80
C LEU A 26 -2.16 11.36 -6.65
N GLU A 27 -2.57 10.86 -5.50
CA GLU A 27 -2.68 11.61 -4.25
C GLU A 27 -1.63 11.09 -3.27
N TYR A 28 -0.76 12.00 -2.79
CA TYR A 28 0.31 11.67 -1.86
C TYR A 28 -0.14 11.95 -0.43
N ILE A 29 -0.08 10.94 0.44
CA ILE A 29 -0.51 11.00 1.83
C ILE A 29 0.69 11.15 2.76
N GLY A 30 0.54 12.00 3.77
CA GLY A 30 1.56 12.29 4.76
C GLY A 30 2.46 13.44 4.35
N LYS A 31 3.22 13.94 5.32
CA LYS A 31 4.24 14.96 5.08
C LYS A 31 5.55 14.27 4.71
N PRO A 32 6.31 14.82 3.74
CA PRO A 32 7.64 14.30 3.45
C PRO A 32 8.50 14.26 4.74
N VAL A 33 9.13 13.14 4.99
CA VAL A 33 10.10 13.02 6.08
C VAL A 33 11.37 13.76 5.65
N ARG A 34 11.82 14.72 6.46
CA ARG A 34 12.98 15.56 6.10
C ARG A 34 14.20 14.69 5.75
N GLY A 35 14.72 14.88 4.54
CA GLY A 35 15.90 14.16 4.03
C GLY A 35 15.63 12.74 3.50
N ILE A 36 14.37 12.26 3.53
CA ILE A 36 14.00 10.97 2.98
C ILE A 36 12.94 11.19 1.88
N PRO A 37 13.24 10.82 0.61
CA PRO A 37 12.33 11.03 -0.52
C PRO A 37 11.25 9.93 -0.57
N VAL A 38 10.36 9.92 0.44
CA VAL A 38 9.27 8.93 0.58
C VAL A 38 7.98 9.60 1.04
N SER A 39 6.86 9.16 0.51
CA SER A 39 5.52 9.49 1.02
C SER A 39 5.03 8.38 1.94
N SER A 40 4.24 8.68 2.96
CA SER A 40 3.69 7.64 3.84
C SER A 40 2.75 6.70 3.09
N ALA A 41 1.99 7.24 2.12
CA ALA A 41 1.20 6.45 1.18
C ALA A 41 0.96 7.21 -0.12
N VAL A 42 0.58 6.47 -1.17
CA VAL A 42 0.11 7.01 -2.45
C VAL A 42 -1.24 6.39 -2.77
N LYS A 43 -2.21 7.21 -3.19
CA LYS A 43 -3.50 6.75 -3.71
C LYS A 43 -3.54 6.92 -5.22
N VAL A 44 -4.17 5.97 -5.90
CA VAL A 44 -4.54 6.05 -7.30
C VAL A 44 -5.87 5.32 -7.50
N GLY A 45 -6.88 6.02 -7.95
CA GLY A 45 -8.25 5.48 -8.01
C GLY A 45 -8.69 4.95 -6.64
N LYS A 46 -9.06 3.69 -6.59
CA LYS A 46 -9.44 3.01 -5.33
C LYS A 46 -8.28 2.31 -4.61
N SER A 47 -7.07 2.34 -5.13
CA SER A 47 -5.93 1.67 -4.54
C SER A 47 -5.14 2.60 -3.63
N VAL A 48 -4.68 2.07 -2.49
CA VAL A 48 -3.82 2.75 -1.51
C VAL A 48 -2.57 1.91 -1.30
N PHE A 49 -1.41 2.49 -1.57
CA PHE A 49 -0.09 1.87 -1.39
C PHE A 49 0.59 2.56 -0.21
N VAL A 50 0.78 1.84 0.89
CA VAL A 50 1.37 2.36 2.12
C VAL A 50 2.82 1.91 2.20
N SER A 51 3.73 2.87 2.39
CA SER A 51 5.17 2.60 2.54
C SER A 51 5.48 1.81 3.81
N GLY A 52 6.67 1.20 3.84
CA GLY A 52 7.20 0.57 5.04
C GLY A 52 7.18 1.54 6.23
N MET A 53 6.58 1.12 7.35
CA MET A 53 6.47 1.92 8.55
C MET A 53 7.48 1.50 9.59
N PRO A 54 8.32 2.44 10.08
CA PRO A 54 9.23 2.19 11.20
C PRO A 54 8.50 2.26 12.55
N ALA A 55 9.16 1.77 13.59
CA ALA A 55 8.64 1.71 14.95
C ALA A 55 8.90 2.98 15.79
N PHE A 56 9.09 4.14 15.15
CA PHE A 56 9.19 5.41 15.89
C PHE A 56 7.82 5.86 16.38
N ASP A 57 7.74 6.30 17.64
CA ASP A 57 6.56 6.98 18.17
C ASP A 57 6.46 8.44 17.68
N SER A 58 5.41 9.15 18.07
CA SER A 58 5.17 10.54 17.69
C SER A 58 6.26 11.53 18.18
N ASN A 59 7.09 11.13 19.15
CA ASN A 59 8.21 11.91 19.68
C ASN A 59 9.55 11.51 19.03
N GLY A 60 9.52 10.57 18.08
CA GLY A 60 10.73 10.05 17.43
C GLY A 60 11.50 9.05 18.29
N LYS A 61 10.89 8.48 19.35
CA LYS A 61 11.51 7.48 20.22
C LYS A 61 11.30 6.08 19.65
N LEU A 62 12.32 5.24 19.77
CA LEU A 62 12.32 3.82 19.40
C LEU A 62 12.48 2.95 20.65
N ALA A 63 11.70 1.89 20.78
CA ALA A 63 11.83 0.89 21.84
C ALA A 63 12.92 -0.13 21.47
N ILE A 64 14.19 0.21 21.72
CA ILE A 64 15.35 -0.58 21.33
C ILE A 64 15.30 -1.96 22.01
N GLY A 65 15.42 -3.02 21.20
CA GLY A 65 15.45 -4.42 21.66
C GLY A 65 14.08 -5.00 22.08
N ASP A 66 13.04 -4.19 22.19
CA ASP A 66 11.70 -4.59 22.62
C ASP A 66 10.79 -4.82 21.40
N PHE A 67 10.75 -6.07 20.92
CA PHE A 67 9.98 -6.43 19.74
C PHE A 67 8.47 -6.20 19.91
N PRO A 68 7.80 -6.62 20.99
CA PRO A 68 6.36 -6.38 21.16
C PRO A 68 5.99 -4.91 21.09
N THR A 69 6.78 -4.03 21.71
CA THR A 69 6.55 -2.58 21.67
C THR A 69 6.78 -2.02 20.27
N GLN A 70 7.86 -2.43 19.57
CA GLN A 70 8.09 -2.01 18.19
C GLN A 70 6.98 -2.50 17.26
N MET A 71 6.56 -3.76 17.36
CA MET A 71 5.48 -4.32 16.54
C MET A 71 4.18 -3.56 16.71
N LYS A 72 3.78 -3.29 17.96
CA LYS A 72 2.59 -2.50 18.24
C LYS A 72 2.70 -1.09 17.64
N GLN A 73 3.84 -0.43 17.80
CA GLN A 73 4.06 0.92 17.26
C GLN A 73 3.97 0.97 15.74
N VAL A 74 4.55 -0.02 15.04
CA VAL A 74 4.43 -0.14 13.56
C VAL A 74 2.97 -0.27 13.16
N MET A 75 2.20 -1.14 13.82
CA MET A 75 0.76 -1.32 13.52
C MET A 75 -0.06 -0.06 13.81
N ASP A 76 0.25 0.66 14.89
CA ASP A 76 -0.41 1.93 15.23
C ASP A 76 -0.05 3.03 14.20
N ASN A 77 1.19 3.10 13.73
CA ASN A 77 1.63 4.02 12.68
C ASN A 77 0.90 3.73 11.35
N LEU A 78 0.82 2.46 10.94
CA LEU A 78 0.06 2.03 9.77
C LEU A 78 -1.43 2.39 9.90
N THR A 79 -2.01 2.18 11.09
CA THR A 79 -3.41 2.56 11.38
C THR A 79 -3.62 4.07 11.13
N GLY A 80 -2.69 4.89 11.57
CA GLY A 80 -2.72 6.34 11.32
C GLY A 80 -2.68 6.70 9.83
N VAL A 81 -1.81 6.04 9.06
CA VAL A 81 -1.69 6.26 7.61
C VAL A 81 -2.93 5.77 6.86
N LEU A 82 -3.43 4.57 7.16
CA LEU A 82 -4.66 4.03 6.56
C LEU A 82 -5.83 4.98 6.79
N LYS A 83 -6.01 5.47 8.02
CA LYS A 83 -7.05 6.45 8.35
C LYS A 83 -6.89 7.76 7.59
N ALA A 84 -5.67 8.27 7.47
CA ALA A 84 -5.39 9.47 6.69
C ALA A 84 -5.67 9.29 5.20
N ALA A 85 -5.52 8.07 4.67
CA ALA A 85 -5.86 7.71 3.31
C ALA A 85 -7.37 7.46 3.09
N GLY A 86 -8.18 7.42 4.15
CA GLY A 86 -9.62 7.19 4.07
C GLY A 86 -10.03 5.70 4.06
N THR A 87 -9.22 4.83 4.66
CA THR A 87 -9.44 3.39 4.73
C THR A 87 -9.07 2.83 6.11
N ASP A 88 -9.17 1.53 6.31
CA ASP A 88 -8.83 0.85 7.55
C ASP A 88 -8.32 -0.58 7.32
N TRP A 89 -8.03 -1.31 8.41
CA TRP A 89 -7.51 -2.69 8.36
C TRP A 89 -8.46 -3.69 7.69
N ASN A 90 -9.78 -3.45 7.67
CA ASN A 90 -10.74 -4.34 7.00
C ASN A 90 -10.64 -4.24 5.47
N ARG A 91 -9.98 -3.19 4.98
CA ARG A 91 -9.78 -2.93 3.56
C ARG A 91 -8.36 -3.19 3.08
N VAL A 92 -7.46 -3.62 3.99
CA VAL A 92 -6.11 -4.06 3.61
C VAL A 92 -6.20 -5.40 2.88
N VAL A 93 -5.61 -5.48 1.70
CA VAL A 93 -5.64 -6.67 0.82
C VAL A 93 -4.32 -7.41 0.81
N LYS A 94 -3.21 -6.69 1.07
CA LYS A 94 -1.86 -7.26 1.08
C LYS A 94 -1.01 -6.59 2.14
N THR A 95 -0.13 -7.38 2.77
CA THR A 95 0.96 -6.88 3.61
C THR A 95 2.26 -7.58 3.27
N ASN A 96 3.38 -6.88 3.44
CA ASN A 96 4.72 -7.44 3.44
C ASN A 96 5.38 -7.10 4.78
N VAL A 97 5.85 -8.13 5.47
CA VAL A 97 6.46 -8.04 6.81
C VAL A 97 7.92 -8.42 6.71
N LEU A 98 8.80 -7.49 7.07
CA LEU A 98 10.24 -7.71 7.16
C LEU A 98 10.62 -7.85 8.63
N LEU A 99 11.36 -8.90 8.99
CA LEU A 99 11.84 -9.18 10.32
C LEU A 99 13.37 -9.33 10.30
N THR A 100 14.05 -8.83 11.32
CA THR A 100 15.50 -9.00 11.46
C THR A 100 15.87 -10.23 12.30
N ARG A 101 14.90 -10.82 13.04
CA ARG A 101 15.14 -11.99 13.90
C ARG A 101 14.06 -13.05 13.69
N THR A 102 14.46 -14.29 13.48
CA THR A 102 13.54 -15.42 13.33
C THR A 102 12.78 -15.74 14.63
N SER A 103 13.38 -15.46 15.79
CA SER A 103 12.76 -15.65 17.11
C SER A 103 11.48 -14.81 17.31
N ASP A 104 11.32 -13.72 16.59
CA ASP A 104 10.19 -12.80 16.75
C ASP A 104 8.94 -13.22 15.94
N PHE A 105 9.07 -14.27 15.11
CA PHE A 105 8.00 -14.67 14.18
C PHE A 105 6.69 -15.07 14.88
N ALA A 106 6.75 -15.80 15.97
CA ALA A 106 5.56 -16.23 16.70
C ALA A 106 4.85 -15.03 17.35
N GLU A 107 5.60 -14.14 17.97
CA GLU A 107 5.07 -12.96 18.62
C GLU A 107 4.53 -11.94 17.58
N MET A 108 5.21 -11.81 16.43
CA MET A 108 4.73 -11.06 15.30
C MET A 108 3.32 -11.54 14.88
N ASN A 109 3.15 -12.85 14.68
CA ASN A 109 1.86 -13.42 14.28
C ASN A 109 0.76 -13.15 15.32
N ARG A 110 1.09 -13.26 16.60
CA ARG A 110 0.13 -13.02 17.68
C ARG A 110 -0.36 -11.56 17.69
N ILE A 111 0.56 -10.59 17.62
CA ILE A 111 0.22 -9.17 17.63
C ILE A 111 -0.47 -8.78 16.32
N TYR A 112 0.07 -9.19 15.18
CA TYR A 112 -0.50 -8.92 13.86
C TYR A 112 -1.96 -9.40 13.77
N GLY A 113 -2.23 -10.63 14.21
CA GLY A 113 -3.57 -11.22 14.16
C GLY A 113 -4.62 -10.42 14.92
N SER A 114 -4.23 -9.71 15.98
CA SER A 114 -5.17 -8.92 16.80
C SER A 114 -5.74 -7.68 16.10
N TYR A 115 -5.19 -7.28 14.96
CA TYR A 115 -5.69 -6.14 14.17
C TYR A 115 -6.76 -6.53 13.14
N PHE A 116 -7.04 -7.83 12.99
CA PHE A 116 -7.98 -8.35 12.00
C PHE A 116 -9.09 -9.17 12.65
N VAL A 117 -10.22 -9.25 11.96
CA VAL A 117 -11.26 -10.21 12.31
C VAL A 117 -10.76 -11.62 11.97
N GLU A 118 -10.92 -12.57 12.88
CA GLU A 118 -10.48 -13.96 12.68
C GLU A 118 -11.04 -14.52 11.36
N GLY A 119 -10.16 -15.13 10.58
CA GLY A 119 -10.49 -15.70 9.26
C GLY A 119 -10.56 -14.66 8.13
N LYS A 120 -10.37 -13.35 8.40
CA LYS A 120 -10.39 -12.28 7.39
C LYS A 120 -9.03 -11.57 7.33
N TYR A 121 -7.97 -12.35 7.09
CA TYR A 121 -6.62 -11.82 6.99
C TYR A 121 -6.28 -11.41 5.55
N PRO A 122 -5.50 -10.33 5.35
CA PRO A 122 -4.96 -10.00 4.02
C PRO A 122 -3.95 -11.04 3.56
N ALA A 123 -3.70 -11.10 2.25
CA ALA A 123 -2.55 -11.82 1.72
C ALA A 123 -1.27 -11.27 2.34
N ARG A 124 -0.35 -12.13 2.81
CA ARG A 124 0.89 -11.69 3.46
C ARG A 124 2.11 -12.42 2.92
N THR A 125 3.20 -11.67 2.74
CA THR A 125 4.55 -12.22 2.65
C THR A 125 5.29 -11.85 3.93
N THR A 126 6.09 -12.78 4.47
CA THR A 126 6.99 -12.50 5.59
C THR A 126 8.40 -12.93 5.19
N SER A 127 9.36 -12.05 5.34
CA SER A 127 10.76 -12.29 5.00
C SER A 127 11.66 -11.95 6.18
N PHE A 128 12.73 -12.74 6.35
CA PHE A 128 13.82 -12.42 7.26
C PHE A 128 14.91 -11.73 6.47
N VAL A 129 15.31 -10.54 6.92
CA VAL A 129 16.29 -9.69 6.25
C VAL A 129 17.54 -9.52 7.10
N ALA A 130 18.67 -9.27 6.45
CA ALA A 130 19.95 -9.07 7.14
C ALA A 130 20.00 -7.78 7.97
N GLY A 131 19.15 -6.81 7.65
CA GLY A 131 19.04 -5.52 8.35
C GLY A 131 17.97 -4.65 7.71
N LEU A 132 17.59 -3.60 8.43
CA LEU A 132 16.67 -2.54 8.02
C LEU A 132 17.41 -1.20 8.03
N PRO A 133 16.82 -0.11 7.51
CA PRO A 133 17.49 1.20 7.39
C PRO A 133 18.04 1.77 8.72
N HIS A 134 17.50 1.37 9.86
CA HIS A 134 18.04 1.68 11.18
C HIS A 134 18.50 0.40 11.88
N PRO A 135 19.69 0.37 12.52
CA PRO A 135 20.23 -0.85 13.13
C PRO A 135 19.38 -1.45 14.25
N ASP A 136 18.60 -0.62 14.94
CA ASP A 136 17.73 -1.05 16.04
C ASP A 136 16.28 -1.36 15.60
N PHE A 137 15.96 -1.29 14.30
CA PHE A 137 14.68 -1.75 13.79
C PHE A 137 14.64 -3.29 13.80
N LEU A 138 13.63 -3.82 14.45
CA LEU A 138 13.40 -5.26 14.52
C LEU A 138 12.42 -5.74 13.45
N LEU A 139 11.62 -4.83 12.92
CA LEU A 139 10.66 -5.09 11.85
C LEU A 139 10.34 -3.83 11.05
N GLU A 140 9.78 -4.05 9.87
CA GLU A 140 9.11 -3.05 9.04
C GLU A 140 7.92 -3.71 8.35
N ILE A 141 6.81 -3.00 8.18
CA ILE A 141 5.63 -3.51 7.49
C ILE A 141 5.13 -2.45 6.52
N GLU A 142 4.87 -2.88 5.28
CA GLU A 142 4.13 -2.15 4.26
C GLU A 142 2.80 -2.82 3.97
N CYS A 143 1.83 -2.10 3.39
CA CYS A 143 0.56 -2.69 3.02
C CYS A 143 -0.08 -2.01 1.80
N GLU A 144 -0.98 -2.77 1.17
CA GLU A 144 -1.87 -2.29 0.12
C GLU A 144 -3.32 -2.41 0.62
N ALA A 145 -4.10 -1.37 0.40
CA ALA A 145 -5.51 -1.32 0.78
C ALA A 145 -6.37 -0.78 -0.37
N ILE A 146 -7.69 -0.93 -0.23
CA ILE A 146 -8.67 -0.39 -1.19
C ILE A 146 -9.63 0.55 -0.48
N LEU A 147 -10.12 1.54 -1.21
CA LEU A 147 -11.21 2.44 -0.80
C LEU A 147 -12.56 1.81 -1.16
N ASP A 148 -13.61 2.25 -0.48
CA ASP A 148 -15.00 1.88 -0.81
C ASP A 148 -15.48 2.42 -2.16
#